data_c44911aa4e31b7c50000615ccb250a9e
#
_entry.id   c44911aa4e31b7c50000615ccb250a9e
#
_cell.length_a   1.000
_cell.length_b   1.000
_cell.length_c   1.000
_cell.angle_alpha   90.00
_cell.angle_beta   90.00
_cell.angle_gamma   90.00
#
_symmetry.space_group_name_H-M   'P 1'
#
loop_
_entity.id
_entity.type
_entity.pdbx_description
1 polymer ?
#
loop_
_entity_poly.entity_id
_entity_poly.type
_entity_poly.pdbx_seq_one_letter_code
_entity_poly.pdbx_strand_id
1 'polypeptide(L)'
;MKLYKSKSKEKKAKTTDVDFSAFNEIEENVETYNSFDNLKIEQEEMNALKAVGVNLFDESVAGKFLMYGNKIYWLIPQISGIEIIPLREAFQIYPEIKEKYYFKAVDKDQDDFTQTVYKREQNGYFIRVKKNVHVDVPLHTAMFMHREMSTMCVHNIVVLEEGASLHLITGCLSGCTLQGGLHITVGEYYVGKGAKFISTMVHDWGPEFVVRPRTGAIVEDDATYVSNYYSVNPARDIQMNPFTHLKGKNANAKYMTILASFPDTFCDIGGTVLMDGENSGAELVARAVNHGGKVIQTGLLIGAAKGARAHVDCSGLMMTNKGIIEAVPGLRSIHPDARMSHEAAIGRIDTGEVNYLQSKGLDEMQAVALIVRGFLDIGVETEGLDPELERTIQEISELSGHGED
;
A
#
# COMPACT_ATOMS: atom_id res chain seq x y z
N MET A 1 14.40 19.52 4.61
CA MET A 1 15.19 18.38 5.09
C MET A 1 15.99 18.63 6.36
N LYS A 2 16.74 19.74 6.54
CA LYS A 2 17.51 20.01 7.78
C LYS A 2 16.65 20.19 9.05
N LEU A 3 15.48 20.82 8.97
CA LEU A 3 14.58 21.04 10.12
C LEU A 3 13.82 19.78 10.58
N TYR A 4 13.62 18.83 9.67
CA TYR A 4 13.00 17.52 10.00
C TYR A 4 14.03 16.57 10.61
N LYS A 5 15.28 16.60 10.15
CA LYS A 5 16.38 15.79 10.70
C LYS A 5 16.81 16.19 12.12
N SER A 6 16.52 17.41 12.60
CA SER A 6 17.00 17.86 13.90
C SER A 6 16.18 17.37 15.10
N LYS A 7 14.94 16.91 14.90
CA LYS A 7 14.09 16.35 15.97
C LYS A 7 14.02 14.81 16.00
N SER A 8 14.45 14.13 14.92
CA SER A 8 14.52 12.67 14.91
C SER A 8 15.77 12.09 15.58
N LYS A 9 16.78 12.93 15.90
CA LYS A 9 18.01 12.47 16.55
C LYS A 9 17.90 12.19 18.06
N GLU A 10 16.79 12.51 18.71
CA GLU A 10 16.59 12.25 20.13
C GLU A 10 15.70 11.05 20.48
N LYS A 11 15.13 10.35 19.50
CA LYS A 11 14.59 9.01 19.76
C LYS A 11 15.65 7.99 19.36
N LYS A 12 16.38 7.45 20.36
CA LYS A 12 17.08 6.16 20.24
C LYS A 12 16.15 5.23 19.45
N ALA A 13 16.71 4.57 18.42
CA ALA A 13 16.02 3.53 17.68
C ALA A 13 15.18 2.71 18.68
N LYS A 14 13.86 2.70 18.50
CA LYS A 14 13.03 1.76 19.24
C LYS A 14 13.60 0.40 18.89
N THR A 15 14.01 -0.36 19.90
CA THR A 15 14.26 -1.79 19.75
C THR A 15 13.06 -2.35 19.00
N THR A 16 13.32 -3.12 17.95
CA THR A 16 12.26 -3.74 17.14
C THR A 16 11.26 -4.44 18.05
N ASP A 17 9.99 -4.27 17.77
CA ASP A 17 8.89 -4.95 18.44
C ASP A 17 8.70 -6.39 17.90
N VAL A 18 9.54 -6.80 16.94
CA VAL A 18 9.52 -8.11 16.27
C VAL A 18 10.79 -8.87 16.61
N ASP A 19 10.62 -10.07 17.12
CA ASP A 19 11.72 -11.03 17.28
C ASP A 19 12.02 -11.70 15.95
N PHE A 20 13.07 -11.25 15.27
CA PHE A 20 13.49 -11.82 13.99
C PHE A 20 13.89 -13.30 14.09
N SER A 21 14.33 -13.77 15.28
CA SER A 21 14.75 -15.16 15.46
C SER A 21 13.57 -16.15 15.45
N ALA A 22 12.35 -15.66 15.58
CA ALA A 22 11.14 -16.46 15.44
C ALA A 22 10.83 -16.88 13.99
N PHE A 23 11.51 -16.26 13.01
CA PHE A 23 11.28 -16.50 11.59
C PHE A 23 12.50 -17.10 10.92
N ASN A 24 12.26 -18.06 10.03
CA ASN A 24 13.32 -18.66 9.24
C ASN A 24 13.93 -17.64 8.27
N GLU A 25 15.25 -17.62 8.18
CA GLU A 25 15.93 -16.81 7.18
C GLU A 25 15.57 -17.27 5.76
N ILE A 26 15.49 -16.31 4.84
CA ILE A 26 15.29 -16.61 3.43
C ILE A 26 16.59 -17.19 2.88
N GLU A 27 16.48 -18.20 2.01
CA GLU A 27 17.60 -18.69 1.21
C GLU A 27 18.18 -17.53 0.38
N GLU A 28 19.49 -17.29 0.50
CA GLU A 28 20.18 -16.19 -0.18
C GLU A 28 20.22 -16.34 -1.70
N ASN A 29 19.99 -17.55 -2.22
CA ASN A 29 20.02 -17.85 -3.64
C ASN A 29 18.64 -17.61 -4.26
N VAL A 30 18.43 -16.43 -4.85
CA VAL A 30 17.24 -16.11 -5.63
C VAL A 30 17.46 -16.49 -7.08
N GLU A 31 16.61 -17.38 -7.57
CA GLU A 31 16.57 -17.76 -8.99
C GLU A 31 15.68 -16.79 -9.76
N THR A 32 16.09 -16.40 -10.97
CA THR A 32 15.35 -15.47 -11.81
C THR A 32 14.98 -16.08 -13.15
N TYR A 33 13.74 -15.86 -13.61
CA TYR A 33 13.18 -16.40 -14.85
C TYR A 33 12.46 -15.29 -15.61
N ASN A 34 12.83 -15.11 -16.88
CA ASN A 34 12.20 -14.12 -17.77
C ASN A 34 11.00 -14.67 -18.53
N SER A 35 10.36 -15.70 -18.01
CA SER A 35 9.09 -16.25 -18.48
C SER A 35 8.35 -16.91 -17.30
N PHE A 36 7.08 -17.20 -17.51
CA PHE A 36 6.24 -17.94 -16.56
C PHE A 36 6.10 -19.44 -16.94
N ASP A 37 6.76 -19.92 -17.98
CA ASP A 37 6.63 -21.29 -18.48
C ASP A 37 7.06 -22.35 -17.46
N ASN A 38 8.02 -22.01 -16.61
CA ASN A 38 8.52 -22.88 -15.53
C ASN A 38 7.84 -22.66 -14.19
N LEU A 39 6.84 -21.79 -14.12
CA LEU A 39 6.11 -21.54 -12.89
C LEU A 39 5.23 -22.75 -12.55
N LYS A 40 5.53 -23.37 -11.41
CA LYS A 40 4.68 -24.41 -10.83
C LYS A 40 3.90 -23.77 -9.69
N ILE A 41 2.64 -23.53 -9.92
CA ILE A 41 1.71 -22.91 -8.98
C ILE A 41 0.41 -23.70 -8.97
N GLU A 42 -0.14 -23.93 -7.79
CA GLU A 42 -1.40 -24.66 -7.63
C GLU A 42 -2.59 -23.76 -7.98
N GLN A 43 -3.74 -24.39 -8.31
CA GLN A 43 -4.95 -23.64 -8.71
C GLN A 43 -5.45 -22.72 -7.58
N GLU A 44 -5.31 -23.14 -6.33
CA GLU A 44 -5.71 -22.34 -5.15
C GLU A 44 -4.84 -21.09 -5.01
N GLU A 45 -3.53 -21.22 -5.21
CA GLU A 45 -2.59 -20.09 -5.19
C GLU A 45 -2.84 -19.13 -6.35
N MET A 46 -3.20 -19.65 -7.52
CA MET A 46 -3.63 -18.81 -8.67
C MET A 46 -4.92 -18.03 -8.35
N ASN A 47 -5.86 -18.66 -7.66
CA ASN A 47 -7.07 -17.99 -7.24
C ASN A 47 -6.77 -16.90 -6.18
N ALA A 48 -5.86 -17.18 -5.24
CA ALA A 48 -5.40 -16.19 -4.27
C ALA A 48 -4.71 -14.99 -4.93
N LEU A 49 -3.88 -15.20 -5.97
CA LEU A 49 -3.30 -14.11 -6.75
C LEU A 49 -4.36 -13.25 -7.44
N LYS A 50 -5.39 -13.88 -8.03
CA LYS A 50 -6.51 -13.15 -8.62
C LYS A 50 -7.32 -12.39 -7.58
N ALA A 51 -7.43 -12.94 -6.37
CA ALA A 51 -8.09 -12.29 -5.25
C ALA A 51 -7.38 -11.01 -4.77
N VAL A 52 -6.09 -10.84 -5.03
CA VAL A 52 -5.35 -9.59 -4.79
C VAL A 52 -5.11 -8.78 -6.08
N GLY A 53 -5.94 -8.98 -7.11
CA GLY A 53 -5.90 -8.21 -8.36
C GLY A 53 -4.80 -8.59 -9.33
N VAL A 54 -4.08 -9.69 -9.10
CA VAL A 54 -2.96 -10.09 -9.95
C VAL A 54 -3.31 -11.32 -10.79
N ASN A 55 -3.52 -11.12 -12.07
CA ASN A 55 -3.70 -12.23 -13.02
C ASN A 55 -2.44 -12.44 -13.86
N LEU A 56 -1.68 -13.49 -13.55
CA LEU A 56 -0.43 -13.80 -14.23
C LEU A 56 -0.61 -14.24 -15.69
N PHE A 57 -1.82 -14.68 -16.05
CA PHE A 57 -2.13 -15.18 -17.41
C PHE A 57 -2.94 -14.18 -18.25
N ASP A 58 -3.21 -13.00 -17.70
CA ASP A 58 -3.86 -11.92 -18.45
C ASP A 58 -2.86 -11.27 -19.42
N GLU A 59 -3.07 -11.43 -20.70
CA GLU A 59 -2.21 -10.85 -21.75
C GLU A 59 -2.48 -9.34 -21.99
N SER A 60 -3.56 -8.80 -21.42
CA SER A 60 -3.93 -7.39 -21.60
C SER A 60 -3.16 -6.42 -20.72
N VAL A 61 -2.42 -6.89 -19.72
CA VAL A 61 -1.66 -6.06 -18.78
C VAL A 61 -0.32 -5.58 -19.34
N ALA A 62 0.17 -4.45 -18.88
CA ALA A 62 1.40 -3.83 -19.39
C ALA A 62 2.66 -4.66 -19.14
N GLY A 63 2.69 -5.46 -18.08
CA GLY A 63 3.82 -6.30 -17.71
C GLY A 63 3.52 -7.07 -16.42
N LYS A 64 4.36 -8.02 -16.08
CA LYS A 64 4.15 -8.92 -14.94
C LYS A 64 5.45 -9.18 -14.19
N PHE A 65 5.34 -9.22 -12.85
CA PHE A 65 6.42 -9.61 -11.97
C PHE A 65 5.84 -10.43 -10.80
N LEU A 66 6.43 -11.56 -10.53
CA LEU A 66 6.08 -12.40 -9.39
C LEU A 66 7.34 -12.77 -8.61
N MET A 67 7.39 -12.43 -7.34
CA MET A 67 8.30 -13.04 -6.40
C MET A 67 7.56 -14.15 -5.65
N TYR A 68 7.89 -15.41 -5.95
CA TYR A 68 7.31 -16.60 -5.36
C TYR A 68 8.35 -17.26 -4.46
N GLY A 69 8.30 -16.94 -3.17
CA GLY A 69 9.35 -17.29 -2.23
C GLY A 69 10.72 -16.73 -2.62
N ASN A 70 11.66 -17.62 -2.96
CA ASN A 70 13.00 -17.25 -3.44
C ASN A 70 13.16 -17.29 -4.97
N LYS A 71 12.04 -17.30 -5.71
CA LYS A 71 12.06 -17.29 -7.19
C LYS A 71 11.39 -16.04 -7.70
N ILE A 72 12.01 -15.43 -8.70
CA ILE A 72 11.48 -14.25 -9.37
C ILE A 72 11.15 -14.62 -10.82
N TYR A 73 9.91 -14.40 -11.19
CA TYR A 73 9.40 -14.53 -12.55
C TYR A 73 8.98 -13.15 -13.04
N TRP A 74 9.43 -12.77 -14.23
CA TRP A 74 8.97 -11.52 -14.84
C TRP A 74 8.80 -11.68 -16.34
N LEU A 75 7.97 -10.83 -16.92
CA LEU A 75 7.79 -10.75 -18.34
C LEU A 75 8.09 -9.31 -18.78
N ILE A 76 9.01 -9.19 -19.74
CA ILE A 76 9.38 -7.91 -20.33
C ILE A 76 8.13 -7.33 -21.00
N PRO A 77 7.73 -6.08 -20.67
CA PRO A 77 6.58 -5.44 -21.28
C PRO A 77 6.75 -5.36 -22.81
N GLN A 78 5.69 -5.65 -23.55
CA GLN A 78 5.67 -5.44 -25.00
C GLN A 78 5.47 -3.96 -25.37
N ILE A 79 5.13 -3.11 -24.38
CA ILE A 79 4.94 -1.69 -24.57
C ILE A 79 6.31 -1.01 -24.57
N SER A 80 6.62 -0.30 -25.66
CA SER A 80 7.87 0.44 -25.77
C SER A 80 7.97 1.55 -24.72
N GLY A 81 9.11 1.63 -24.03
CA GLY A 81 9.37 2.67 -23.03
C GLY A 81 9.00 2.31 -21.60
N ILE A 82 8.56 1.07 -21.35
CA ILE A 82 8.44 0.51 -20.00
C ILE A 82 9.54 -0.52 -19.80
N GLU A 83 10.13 -0.50 -18.62
CA GLU A 83 11.10 -1.50 -18.17
C GLU A 83 10.61 -2.07 -16.83
N ILE A 84 10.60 -3.39 -16.71
CA ILE A 84 10.45 -4.10 -15.44
C ILE A 84 11.56 -5.13 -15.36
N ILE A 85 12.40 -5.05 -14.35
CA ILE A 85 13.62 -5.84 -14.22
C ILE A 85 13.80 -6.20 -12.74
N PRO A 86 14.26 -7.41 -12.37
CA PRO A 86 14.69 -7.71 -11.02
C PRO A 86 15.72 -6.67 -10.54
N LEU A 87 15.58 -6.18 -9.31
CA LEU A 87 16.39 -5.05 -8.84
C LEU A 87 17.90 -5.30 -8.92
N ARG A 88 18.33 -6.54 -8.63
CA ARG A 88 19.74 -6.95 -8.73
C ARG A 88 20.27 -6.82 -10.16
N GLU A 89 19.49 -7.23 -11.13
CA GLU A 89 19.86 -7.11 -12.55
C GLU A 89 19.85 -5.65 -13.00
N ALA A 90 18.89 -4.87 -12.51
CA ALA A 90 18.82 -3.44 -12.81
C ALA A 90 20.09 -2.70 -12.36
N PHE A 91 20.68 -3.06 -11.21
CA PHE A 91 21.95 -2.46 -10.76
C PHE A 91 23.16 -2.85 -11.61
N GLN A 92 23.11 -4.01 -12.28
CA GLN A 92 24.16 -4.42 -13.21
C GLN A 92 24.04 -3.69 -14.55
N ILE A 93 22.82 -3.54 -15.06
CA ILE A 93 22.53 -2.88 -16.33
C ILE A 93 22.70 -1.36 -16.21
N TYR A 94 22.25 -0.78 -15.10
CA TYR A 94 22.21 0.65 -14.84
C TYR A 94 22.83 0.98 -13.47
N PRO A 95 24.16 0.99 -13.34
CA PRO A 95 24.84 1.23 -12.05
C PRO A 95 24.43 2.53 -11.36
N GLU A 96 24.02 3.55 -12.14
CA GLU A 96 23.60 4.86 -11.64
C GLU A 96 22.29 4.82 -10.86
N ILE A 97 21.46 3.77 -11.00
CA ILE A 97 20.22 3.60 -10.24
C ILE A 97 20.53 3.55 -8.75
N LYS A 98 21.59 2.83 -8.36
CA LYS A 98 22.00 2.70 -6.97
C LYS A 98 22.36 4.05 -6.34
N GLU A 99 22.99 4.93 -7.11
CA GLU A 99 23.35 6.25 -6.64
C GLU A 99 22.15 7.20 -6.60
N LYS A 100 21.25 7.13 -7.61
CA LYS A 100 20.15 8.08 -7.77
C LYS A 100 18.91 7.74 -6.96
N TYR A 101 18.58 6.44 -6.81
CA TYR A 101 17.27 6.02 -6.33
C TYR A 101 17.32 5.08 -5.13
N TYR A 102 18.39 4.31 -4.91
CA TYR A 102 18.44 3.32 -3.85
C TYR A 102 18.61 3.97 -2.48
N PHE A 103 17.61 3.80 -1.60
CA PHE A 103 17.51 4.45 -0.30
C PHE A 103 17.66 5.98 -0.35
N LYS A 104 16.95 6.62 -1.27
CA LYS A 104 16.89 8.08 -1.39
C LYS A 104 15.56 8.67 -0.95
N ALA A 105 14.45 7.96 -1.14
CA ALA A 105 13.13 8.34 -0.65
C ALA A 105 12.85 7.76 0.74
N VAL A 106 13.43 6.61 1.07
CA VAL A 106 13.42 5.98 2.40
C VAL A 106 14.81 6.07 3.02
N ASP A 107 14.92 6.43 4.30
CA ASP A 107 16.21 6.43 5.00
C ASP A 107 16.57 4.98 5.42
N LYS A 108 17.73 4.48 4.96
CA LYS A 108 18.20 3.13 5.30
C LYS A 108 18.40 2.92 6.80
N ASP A 109 18.59 4.00 7.55
CA ASP A 109 18.82 4.00 9.00
C ASP A 109 17.55 4.44 9.78
N GLN A 110 16.37 4.39 9.13
CA GLN A 110 15.10 4.77 9.74
C GLN A 110 14.74 3.87 10.93
N ASP A 111 14.88 2.56 10.76
CA ASP A 111 14.61 1.53 11.76
C ASP A 111 15.34 0.21 11.41
N ASP A 112 15.13 -0.82 12.25
CA ASP A 112 15.75 -2.13 12.06
C ASP A 112 15.24 -2.84 10.80
N PHE A 113 14.01 -2.54 10.34
CA PHE A 113 13.45 -3.14 9.13
C PHE A 113 14.12 -2.61 7.88
N THR A 114 14.32 -1.30 7.77
CA THR A 114 15.05 -0.70 6.65
C THR A 114 16.51 -1.14 6.62
N GLN A 115 17.16 -1.25 7.80
CA GLN A 115 18.51 -1.77 7.91
C GLN A 115 18.60 -3.25 7.50
N THR A 116 17.60 -4.06 7.83
CA THR A 116 17.54 -5.47 7.45
C THR A 116 17.48 -5.62 5.93
N VAL A 117 16.60 -4.85 5.26
CA VAL A 117 16.52 -4.85 3.80
C VAL A 117 17.84 -4.34 3.17
N TYR A 118 18.46 -3.30 3.76
CA TYR A 118 19.72 -2.76 3.24
C TYR A 118 20.89 -3.74 3.30
N LYS A 119 20.97 -4.55 4.36
CA LYS A 119 22.05 -5.52 4.59
C LYS A 119 21.89 -6.81 3.78
N ARG A 120 20.68 -7.12 3.33
CA ARG A 120 20.37 -8.33 2.55
C ARG A 120 20.53 -8.08 1.05
N GLU A 121 20.46 -9.14 0.27
CA GLU A 121 20.45 -9.03 -1.19
C GLU A 121 19.22 -8.26 -1.66
N GLN A 122 19.39 -7.50 -2.73
CA GLN A 122 18.37 -6.62 -3.29
C GLN A 122 17.36 -7.44 -4.11
N ASN A 123 16.41 -8.06 -3.43
CA ASN A 123 15.26 -8.72 -4.04
C ASN A 123 14.16 -7.69 -4.27
N GLY A 124 13.35 -7.90 -5.29
CA GLY A 124 12.31 -6.99 -5.72
C GLY A 124 12.51 -6.54 -7.14
N TYR A 125 11.89 -5.44 -7.53
CA TYR A 125 11.90 -4.95 -8.90
C TYR A 125 12.38 -3.51 -9.02
N PHE A 126 12.88 -3.20 -10.21
CA PHE A 126 13.01 -1.86 -10.75
C PHE A 126 12.04 -1.69 -11.90
N ILE A 127 11.16 -0.69 -11.82
CA ILE A 127 10.26 -0.29 -12.89
C ILE A 127 10.64 1.11 -13.34
N ARG A 128 10.77 1.31 -14.66
CA ARG A 128 10.95 2.63 -15.24
C ARG A 128 9.98 2.83 -16.40
N VAL A 129 9.27 3.96 -16.36
CA VAL A 129 8.45 4.43 -17.48
C VAL A 129 9.13 5.66 -18.06
N LYS A 130 9.52 5.58 -19.35
CA LYS A 130 10.26 6.63 -20.02
C LYS A 130 9.41 7.86 -20.27
N LYS A 131 10.07 9.00 -20.51
CA LYS A 131 9.46 10.30 -20.76
C LYS A 131 8.32 10.25 -21.76
N ASN A 132 7.15 10.84 -21.38
CA ASN A 132 5.94 10.93 -22.20
C ASN A 132 5.34 9.57 -22.63
N VAL A 133 5.69 8.48 -21.96
CA VAL A 133 5.05 7.17 -22.18
C VAL A 133 3.83 7.07 -21.26
N HIS A 134 2.66 6.87 -21.87
CA HIS A 134 1.40 6.64 -21.17
C HIS A 134 1.05 5.17 -21.22
N VAL A 135 0.82 4.59 -20.05
CA VAL A 135 0.48 3.18 -19.91
C VAL A 135 -0.99 3.08 -19.54
N ASP A 136 -1.83 2.72 -20.53
CA ASP A 136 -3.29 2.73 -20.39
C ASP A 136 -3.87 1.48 -19.70
N VAL A 137 -3.05 0.43 -19.53
CA VAL A 137 -3.41 -0.81 -18.85
C VAL A 137 -2.50 -1.04 -17.65
N PRO A 138 -2.97 -1.67 -16.57
CA PRO A 138 -2.16 -1.82 -15.37
C PRO A 138 -0.95 -2.74 -15.60
N LEU A 139 0.10 -2.53 -14.80
CA LEU A 139 1.21 -3.44 -14.62
C LEU A 139 0.97 -4.24 -13.33
N HIS A 140 1.12 -5.55 -13.39
CA HIS A 140 0.86 -6.44 -12.26
C HIS A 140 2.16 -6.90 -11.60
N THR A 141 2.23 -6.78 -10.28
CA THR A 141 3.32 -7.36 -9.47
C THR A 141 2.74 -8.15 -8.30
N ALA A 142 3.42 -9.22 -7.89
CA ALA A 142 3.03 -9.95 -6.69
C ALA A 142 4.23 -10.39 -5.85
N MET A 143 4.03 -10.36 -4.52
CA MET A 143 4.93 -10.89 -3.51
C MET A 143 4.22 -12.03 -2.79
N PHE A 144 4.52 -13.27 -3.17
CA PHE A 144 3.84 -14.46 -2.69
C PHE A 144 4.73 -15.25 -1.74
N MET A 145 4.34 -15.34 -0.47
CA MET A 145 5.01 -16.16 0.53
C MET A 145 4.40 -17.57 0.54
N HIS A 146 5.21 -18.60 0.31
CA HIS A 146 4.77 -20.00 0.23
C HIS A 146 5.48 -20.93 1.21
N ARG A 147 6.24 -20.38 2.17
CA ARG A 147 6.94 -21.15 3.21
C ARG A 147 6.56 -20.65 4.60
N GLU A 148 6.21 -21.59 5.46
CA GLU A 148 5.83 -21.34 6.84
C GLU A 148 6.96 -20.64 7.62
N MET A 149 6.60 -19.65 8.44
CA MET A 149 7.50 -18.89 9.31
C MET A 149 8.74 -18.33 8.60
N SER A 150 8.65 -18.07 7.29
CA SER A 150 9.76 -17.48 6.53
C SER A 150 9.76 -15.94 6.63
N THR A 151 10.93 -15.35 6.35
CA THR A 151 11.08 -13.90 6.20
C THR A 151 11.22 -13.57 4.72
N MET A 152 10.41 -12.64 4.20
CA MET A 152 10.57 -12.07 2.86
C MET A 152 10.97 -10.61 2.98
N CYS A 153 12.17 -10.27 2.47
CA CYS A 153 12.66 -8.90 2.40
C CYS A 153 12.70 -8.44 0.95
N VAL A 154 12.06 -7.32 0.65
CA VAL A 154 11.91 -6.82 -0.72
C VAL A 154 12.26 -5.34 -0.79
N HIS A 155 12.94 -4.91 -1.87
CA HIS A 155 13.16 -3.50 -2.19
C HIS A 155 12.66 -3.22 -3.60
N ASN A 156 11.65 -2.39 -3.73
CA ASN A 156 11.00 -2.03 -4.99
C ASN A 156 11.29 -0.57 -5.32
N ILE A 157 11.73 -0.32 -6.55
CA ILE A 157 12.00 1.04 -7.04
C ILE A 157 11.16 1.29 -8.29
N VAL A 158 10.38 2.37 -8.29
CA VAL A 158 9.57 2.80 -9.44
C VAL A 158 9.96 4.22 -9.82
N VAL A 159 10.30 4.41 -11.08
CA VAL A 159 10.69 5.71 -11.66
C VAL A 159 9.80 6.03 -12.84
N LEU A 160 8.99 7.07 -12.72
CA LEU A 160 8.28 7.67 -13.83
C LEU A 160 9.04 8.91 -14.27
N GLU A 161 9.49 8.92 -15.54
CA GLU A 161 10.12 10.11 -16.12
C GLU A 161 9.08 11.18 -16.42
N GLU A 162 9.52 12.36 -16.84
CA GLU A 162 8.67 13.51 -17.15
C GLU A 162 7.49 13.13 -18.06
N GLY A 163 6.27 13.49 -17.66
CA GLY A 163 5.03 13.26 -18.43
C GLY A 163 4.61 11.80 -18.56
N ALA A 164 5.24 10.87 -17.87
CA ALA A 164 4.88 9.46 -17.91
C ALA A 164 3.63 9.14 -17.08
N SER A 165 2.89 8.08 -17.42
CA SER A 165 1.80 7.58 -16.59
C SER A 165 1.83 6.07 -16.43
N LEU A 166 1.48 5.60 -15.22
CA LEU A 166 1.43 4.18 -14.87
C LEU A 166 0.39 3.93 -13.77
N HIS A 167 -0.38 2.86 -13.92
CA HIS A 167 -1.08 2.20 -12.83
C HIS A 167 -0.38 0.87 -12.51
N LEU A 168 0.10 0.74 -11.27
CA LEU A 168 0.75 -0.47 -10.76
C LEU A 168 -0.16 -1.14 -9.74
N ILE A 169 -0.56 -2.39 -9.99
CA ILE A 169 -1.30 -3.23 -9.05
C ILE A 169 -0.31 -4.23 -8.43
N THR A 170 -0.20 -4.21 -7.11
CA THR A 170 0.69 -5.09 -6.35
C THR A 170 -0.12 -5.93 -5.37
N GLY A 171 -0.10 -7.25 -5.54
CA GLY A 171 -0.62 -8.19 -4.57
C GLY A 171 0.49 -8.66 -3.62
N CYS A 172 0.26 -8.55 -2.30
CA CYS A 172 1.14 -9.13 -1.29
C CYS A 172 0.34 -10.13 -0.47
N LEU A 173 0.74 -11.40 -0.52
CA LEU A 173 -0.09 -12.47 0.02
C LEU A 173 0.72 -13.67 0.50
N SER A 174 0.06 -14.55 1.24
CA SER A 174 0.58 -15.86 1.65
C SER A 174 -0.18 -17.00 1.02
N GLY A 175 0.44 -18.18 0.95
CA GLY A 175 -0.28 -19.41 0.60
C GLY A 175 -1.40 -19.70 1.59
N CYS A 176 -2.54 -20.22 1.11
CA CYS A 176 -3.78 -20.39 1.89
C CYS A 176 -3.63 -21.29 3.13
N THR A 177 -2.61 -22.15 3.18
CA THR A 177 -2.35 -23.06 4.30
C THR A 177 -1.34 -22.51 5.29
N LEU A 178 -0.66 -21.40 5.00
CA LEU A 178 0.37 -20.83 5.87
C LEU A 178 -0.26 -20.10 7.05
N GLN A 179 0.29 -20.33 8.23
CA GLN A 179 -0.14 -19.66 9.44
C GLN A 179 0.60 -18.35 9.66
N GLY A 180 1.93 -18.30 9.43
CA GLY A 180 2.71 -17.13 9.78
C GLY A 180 3.97 -16.91 8.94
N GLY A 181 4.49 -15.70 9.06
CA GLY A 181 5.71 -15.26 8.39
C GLY A 181 5.97 -13.76 8.63
N LEU A 182 7.13 -13.30 8.17
CA LEU A 182 7.53 -11.89 8.26
C LEU A 182 7.76 -11.32 6.87
N HIS A 183 6.96 -10.30 6.50
CA HIS A 183 7.14 -9.56 5.25
C HIS A 183 7.66 -8.16 5.52
N ILE A 184 8.84 -7.85 4.99
CA ILE A 184 9.47 -6.53 5.09
C ILE A 184 9.67 -5.99 3.68
N THR A 185 9.06 -4.84 3.37
CA THR A 185 9.19 -4.20 2.06
C THR A 185 9.70 -2.79 2.20
N VAL A 186 10.70 -2.42 1.39
CA VAL A 186 11.03 -1.04 1.12
C VAL A 186 10.53 -0.69 -0.28
N GLY A 187 9.72 0.37 -0.38
CA GLY A 187 9.21 0.90 -1.66
C GLY A 187 9.70 2.32 -1.87
N GLU A 188 10.31 2.62 -3.01
CA GLU A 188 10.75 3.96 -3.34
C GLU A 188 10.21 4.39 -4.70
N TYR A 189 9.45 5.49 -4.69
CA TYR A 189 8.72 5.97 -5.86
C TYR A 189 9.17 7.37 -6.25
N TYR A 190 9.52 7.54 -7.51
CA TYR A 190 10.02 8.79 -8.09
C TYR A 190 9.11 9.21 -9.22
N VAL A 191 8.30 10.23 -8.97
CA VAL A 191 7.28 10.72 -9.92
C VAL A 191 7.77 12.01 -10.53
N GLY A 192 8.27 11.91 -11.77
CA GLY A 192 8.85 13.02 -12.52
C GLY A 192 7.83 14.10 -12.85
N LYS A 193 8.34 15.26 -13.34
CA LYS A 193 7.51 16.41 -13.68
C LYS A 193 6.33 16.03 -14.60
N GLY A 194 5.11 16.42 -14.23
CA GLY A 194 3.89 16.16 -14.99
C GLY A 194 3.50 14.69 -15.10
N ALA A 195 4.18 13.77 -14.40
CA ALA A 195 3.88 12.35 -14.43
C ALA A 195 2.70 12.02 -13.50
N LYS A 196 1.98 10.93 -13.82
CA LYS A 196 0.86 10.40 -13.02
C LYS A 196 1.16 8.95 -12.62
N PHE A 197 1.32 8.69 -11.33
CA PHE A 197 1.54 7.35 -10.80
C PHE A 197 0.41 6.94 -9.87
N ILE A 198 -0.24 5.81 -10.18
CA ILE A 198 -1.23 5.16 -9.33
C ILE A 198 -0.62 3.85 -8.85
N SER A 199 -0.51 3.68 -7.54
CA SER A 199 -0.07 2.44 -6.90
C SER A 199 -1.22 1.87 -6.10
N THR A 200 -1.76 0.72 -6.53
CA THR A 200 -2.76 -0.04 -5.81
C THR A 200 -2.10 -1.25 -5.17
N MET A 201 -2.16 -1.35 -3.84
CA MET A 201 -1.62 -2.47 -3.08
C MET A 201 -2.76 -3.21 -2.39
N VAL A 202 -2.86 -4.50 -2.65
CA VAL A 202 -3.85 -5.39 -2.03
C VAL A 202 -3.14 -6.42 -1.19
N HIS A 203 -3.52 -6.53 0.08
CA HIS A 203 -2.97 -7.50 1.03
C HIS A 203 -3.97 -8.59 1.37
N ASP A 204 -3.49 -9.84 1.36
CA ASP A 204 -4.22 -11.03 1.80
C ASP A 204 -3.25 -11.97 2.54
N TRP A 205 -3.32 -11.96 3.87
CA TRP A 205 -2.34 -12.63 4.73
C TRP A 205 -2.98 -13.69 5.62
N GLY A 206 -2.20 -14.70 5.98
CA GLY A 206 -2.56 -15.63 7.03
C GLY A 206 -2.57 -14.98 8.44
N PRO A 207 -3.18 -15.67 9.44
CA PRO A 207 -3.54 -15.08 10.73
C PRO A 207 -2.37 -14.69 11.63
N GLU A 208 -1.16 -15.24 11.43
CA GLU A 208 0.01 -14.98 12.26
C GLU A 208 1.13 -14.21 11.51
N PHE A 209 0.78 -13.61 10.36
CA PHE A 209 1.76 -12.81 9.61
C PHE A 209 2.06 -11.47 10.26
N VAL A 210 3.34 -11.06 10.16
CA VAL A 210 3.83 -9.74 10.56
C VAL A 210 4.31 -8.99 9.33
N VAL A 211 3.80 -7.77 9.12
CA VAL A 211 4.04 -7.01 7.88
C VAL A 211 4.56 -5.62 8.21
N ARG A 212 5.73 -5.27 7.66
CA ARG A 212 6.46 -4.03 7.95
C ARG A 212 6.90 -3.31 6.67
N PRO A 213 5.98 -2.70 5.92
CA PRO A 213 6.34 -1.89 4.75
C PRO A 213 6.91 -0.53 5.15
N ARG A 214 7.89 -0.08 4.41
CA ARG A 214 8.50 1.24 4.51
C ARG A 214 8.54 1.88 3.14
N THR A 215 7.66 2.83 2.88
CA THR A 215 7.49 3.42 1.55
C THR A 215 7.80 4.91 1.58
N GLY A 216 8.56 5.36 0.58
CA GLY A 216 8.86 6.76 0.34
C GLY A 216 8.52 7.15 -1.11
N ALA A 217 7.93 8.33 -1.30
CA ALA A 217 7.67 8.89 -2.63
C ALA A 217 8.20 10.32 -2.73
N ILE A 218 8.80 10.64 -3.88
CA ILE A 218 9.21 12.00 -4.24
C ILE A 218 8.43 12.41 -5.48
N VAL A 219 7.67 13.52 -5.38
CA VAL A 219 6.78 13.99 -6.43
C VAL A 219 7.25 15.38 -6.89
N GLU A 220 7.55 15.48 -8.18
CA GLU A 220 8.09 16.71 -8.81
C GLU A 220 6.95 17.61 -9.34
N ASP A 221 7.30 18.71 -10.04
CA ASP A 221 6.36 19.72 -10.53
C ASP A 221 5.18 19.12 -11.33
N ASP A 222 3.97 19.60 -11.08
CA ASP A 222 2.74 19.25 -11.80
C ASP A 222 2.43 17.74 -11.83
N ALA A 223 3.11 16.94 -10.98
CA ALA A 223 2.96 15.49 -10.92
C ALA A 223 1.92 15.05 -9.89
N THR A 224 1.36 13.86 -10.10
CA THR A 224 0.34 13.27 -9.23
C THR A 224 0.73 11.87 -8.81
N TYR A 225 0.67 11.61 -7.50
CA TYR A 225 0.82 10.28 -6.91
C TYR A 225 -0.46 9.86 -6.19
N VAL A 226 -0.98 8.69 -6.55
CA VAL A 226 -2.13 8.08 -5.88
C VAL A 226 -1.68 6.77 -5.25
N SER A 227 -1.96 6.58 -3.97
CA SER A 227 -1.66 5.37 -3.21
C SER A 227 -2.94 4.76 -2.68
N ASN A 228 -3.36 3.65 -3.25
CA ASN A 228 -4.49 2.86 -2.81
C ASN A 228 -3.99 1.66 -2.01
N TYR A 229 -4.55 1.45 -0.83
CA TYR A 229 -4.27 0.30 0.02
C TYR A 229 -5.56 -0.39 0.44
N TYR A 230 -5.67 -1.68 0.10
CA TYR A 230 -6.84 -2.49 0.40
C TYR A 230 -6.45 -3.75 1.15
N SER A 231 -7.20 -4.12 2.18
CA SER A 231 -7.00 -5.38 2.90
C SER A 231 -8.31 -5.91 3.44
N VAL A 232 -8.73 -7.06 2.93
CA VAL A 232 -9.90 -7.82 3.42
C VAL A 232 -9.45 -8.72 4.57
N ASN A 233 -8.36 -9.46 4.38
CA ASN A 233 -7.74 -10.32 5.39
C ASN A 233 -6.42 -9.71 5.82
N PRO A 234 -6.40 -8.92 6.91
CA PRO A 234 -5.18 -8.28 7.38
C PRO A 234 -4.25 -9.30 8.05
N ALA A 235 -2.95 -9.00 7.99
CA ALA A 235 -1.97 -9.68 8.85
C ALA A 235 -2.31 -9.48 10.33
N ARG A 236 -1.86 -10.39 11.19
CA ARG A 236 -1.98 -10.23 12.64
C ARG A 236 -1.40 -8.90 13.13
N ASP A 237 -0.29 -8.48 12.57
CA ASP A 237 0.37 -7.24 12.94
C ASP A 237 0.95 -6.54 11.71
N ILE A 238 0.32 -5.43 11.32
CA ILE A 238 0.81 -4.57 10.26
C ILE A 238 1.07 -3.16 10.77
N GLN A 239 2.23 -2.62 10.45
CA GLN A 239 2.60 -1.25 10.77
C GLN A 239 3.19 -0.57 9.54
N MET A 240 2.47 0.40 8.99
CA MET A 240 2.92 1.18 7.83
C MET A 240 2.55 2.65 7.96
N ASN A 241 3.50 3.51 7.62
CA ASN A 241 3.33 4.95 7.54
C ASN A 241 4.18 5.48 6.38
N PRO A 242 3.71 5.35 5.13
CA PRO A 242 4.42 5.85 3.96
C PRO A 242 4.65 7.36 4.06
N PHE A 243 5.79 7.80 3.56
CA PHE A 243 6.18 9.22 3.53
C PHE A 243 6.21 9.73 2.09
N THR A 244 5.42 10.75 1.79
CA THR A 244 5.48 11.43 0.48
C THR A 244 5.99 12.85 0.62
N HIS A 245 7.01 13.18 -0.16
CA HIS A 245 7.54 14.52 -0.33
C HIS A 245 7.02 15.14 -1.63
N LEU A 246 6.02 16.04 -1.53
CA LEU A 246 5.57 16.88 -2.63
C LEU A 246 6.57 18.04 -2.78
N LYS A 247 7.64 17.77 -3.52
CA LYS A 247 8.78 18.68 -3.69
C LYS A 247 8.49 19.72 -4.77
N GLY A 248 7.73 19.31 -5.79
CA GLY A 248 7.44 20.14 -6.95
C GLY A 248 6.26 21.08 -6.73
N LYS A 249 6.22 22.15 -7.54
CA LYS A 249 5.08 23.07 -7.62
C LYS A 249 3.86 22.35 -8.20
N ASN A 250 2.67 22.62 -7.64
CA ASN A 250 1.39 21.96 -7.99
C ASN A 250 1.42 20.43 -7.88
N ALA A 251 2.39 19.84 -7.17
CA ALA A 251 2.44 18.39 -6.94
C ALA A 251 1.27 17.94 -6.06
N ASN A 252 0.69 16.79 -6.37
CA ASN A 252 -0.46 16.27 -5.64
C ASN A 252 -0.22 14.84 -5.16
N ALA A 253 -0.73 14.50 -3.97
CA ALA A 253 -0.79 13.15 -3.46
C ALA A 253 -2.19 12.83 -2.94
N LYS A 254 -2.68 11.62 -3.25
CA LYS A 254 -3.91 11.08 -2.70
C LYS A 254 -3.65 9.69 -2.12
N TYR A 255 -4.08 9.48 -0.89
CA TYR A 255 -4.05 8.19 -0.21
C TYR A 255 -5.47 7.71 0.03
N MET A 256 -5.73 6.47 -0.30
CA MET A 256 -6.97 5.79 -0.01
C MET A 256 -6.65 4.49 0.71
N THR A 257 -7.24 4.29 1.88
CA THR A 257 -7.09 3.08 2.67
C THR A 257 -8.46 2.51 2.99
N ILE A 258 -8.68 1.25 2.63
CA ILE A 258 -9.88 0.50 3.00
C ILE A 258 -9.44 -0.82 3.60
N LEU A 259 -9.88 -1.11 4.81
CA LEU A 259 -9.53 -2.36 5.49
C LEU A 259 -10.66 -2.89 6.40
N ALA A 260 -10.71 -4.21 6.51
CA ALA A 260 -11.37 -4.91 7.61
C ALA A 260 -10.33 -5.27 8.69
N SER A 261 -10.76 -5.43 9.94
CA SER A 261 -9.94 -5.97 11.02
C SER A 261 -10.76 -6.93 11.87
N PHE A 262 -10.11 -7.97 12.40
CA PHE A 262 -10.72 -9.09 13.12
C PHE A 262 -10.08 -9.26 14.50
N PRO A 263 -10.64 -10.10 15.39
CA PRO A 263 -9.99 -10.41 16.67
C PRO A 263 -8.51 -10.77 16.48
N ASP A 264 -7.67 -10.35 17.43
CA ASP A 264 -6.22 -10.57 17.47
C ASP A 264 -5.41 -9.87 16.34
N THR A 265 -6.03 -9.05 15.50
CA THR A 265 -5.32 -8.24 14.52
C THR A 265 -4.94 -6.86 15.07
N PHE A 266 -3.75 -6.38 14.70
CA PHE A 266 -3.26 -5.04 14.98
C PHE A 266 -2.86 -4.34 13.68
N CYS A 267 -3.60 -3.30 13.31
CA CYS A 267 -3.38 -2.51 12.10
C CYS A 267 -3.03 -1.06 12.49
N ASP A 268 -1.73 -0.72 12.48
CA ASP A 268 -1.25 0.68 12.61
C ASP A 268 -0.93 1.20 11.21
N ILE A 269 -1.90 1.91 10.62
CA ILE A 269 -1.87 2.29 9.22
C ILE A 269 -2.05 3.79 9.08
N GLY A 270 -1.15 4.42 8.32
CA GLY A 270 -1.19 5.86 8.15
C GLY A 270 -0.51 6.36 6.90
N GLY A 271 -0.26 7.65 6.87
CA GLY A 271 0.49 8.32 5.83
C GLY A 271 0.99 9.69 6.30
N THR A 272 2.18 10.03 5.88
CA THR A 272 2.77 11.37 6.12
C THR A 272 3.05 12.05 4.79
N VAL A 273 2.54 13.27 4.59
CA VAL A 273 2.80 14.04 3.39
C VAL A 273 3.42 15.39 3.74
N LEU A 274 4.61 15.66 3.21
CA LEU A 274 5.29 16.96 3.28
C LEU A 274 5.02 17.73 1.99
N MET A 275 4.30 18.84 2.10
CA MET A 275 3.98 19.76 1.01
C MET A 275 4.98 20.91 0.98
N ASP A 276 6.09 20.74 0.22
CA ASP A 276 7.23 21.67 0.13
C ASP A 276 7.21 22.47 -1.17
N GLY A 277 6.43 22.02 -2.17
CA GLY A 277 6.18 22.74 -3.41
C GLY A 277 5.02 23.74 -3.30
N GLU A 278 5.15 24.91 -3.96
CA GLU A 278 4.04 25.88 -4.01
C GLU A 278 2.77 25.28 -4.62
N ASN A 279 1.61 25.59 -4.03
CA ASN A 279 0.28 25.10 -4.44
C ASN A 279 0.13 23.57 -4.46
N SER A 280 1.00 22.83 -3.76
CA SER A 280 0.88 21.40 -3.65
C SER A 280 -0.37 21.00 -2.85
N GLY A 281 -0.90 19.81 -3.15
CA GLY A 281 -2.13 19.29 -2.55
C GLY A 281 -1.96 17.87 -1.98
N ALA A 282 -2.64 17.57 -0.87
CA ALA A 282 -2.66 16.25 -0.31
C ALA A 282 -4.04 15.88 0.25
N GLU A 283 -4.47 14.65 0.00
CA GLU A 283 -5.70 14.08 0.55
C GLU A 283 -5.42 12.69 1.10
N LEU A 284 -5.82 12.44 2.36
CA LEU A 284 -5.74 11.13 2.99
C LEU A 284 -7.15 10.71 3.42
N VAL A 285 -7.63 9.59 2.87
CA VAL A 285 -8.93 9.01 3.20
C VAL A 285 -8.72 7.60 3.71
N ALA A 286 -9.21 7.32 4.92
CA ALA A 286 -9.14 5.99 5.52
C ALA A 286 -10.52 5.53 5.99
N ARG A 287 -10.89 4.31 5.62
CA ARG A 287 -12.10 3.61 6.05
C ARG A 287 -11.72 2.27 6.67
N ALA A 288 -12.14 2.05 7.90
CA ALA A 288 -11.92 0.78 8.60
C ALA A 288 -13.24 0.18 9.08
N VAL A 289 -13.45 -1.10 8.80
CA VAL A 289 -14.55 -1.90 9.34
C VAL A 289 -13.96 -2.88 10.37
N ASN A 290 -14.34 -2.74 11.64
CA ASN A 290 -13.73 -3.46 12.75
C ASN A 290 -14.67 -4.49 13.36
N HIS A 291 -14.32 -5.77 13.17
CA HIS A 291 -15.00 -6.93 13.73
C HIS A 291 -14.41 -7.41 15.07
N GLY A 292 -13.44 -6.67 15.66
CA GLY A 292 -12.91 -7.02 17.00
C GLY A 292 -11.40 -6.81 17.17
N GLY A 293 -10.67 -6.38 16.13
CA GLY A 293 -9.24 -6.08 16.17
C GLY A 293 -8.91 -4.70 16.74
N LYS A 294 -7.64 -4.33 16.68
CA LYS A 294 -7.17 -2.98 16.99
C LYS A 294 -6.67 -2.29 15.72
N VAL A 295 -7.29 -1.14 15.41
CA VAL A 295 -6.92 -0.30 14.26
C VAL A 295 -6.48 1.07 14.76
N ILE A 296 -5.32 1.55 14.29
CA ILE A 296 -4.85 2.92 14.46
C ILE A 296 -4.75 3.55 13.07
N GLN A 297 -5.55 4.58 12.80
CA GLN A 297 -5.51 5.36 11.58
C GLN A 297 -4.75 6.65 11.82
N THR A 298 -3.52 6.75 11.28
CA THR A 298 -2.66 7.92 11.45
C THR A 298 -2.57 8.72 10.15
N GLY A 299 -2.79 10.01 10.20
CA GLY A 299 -2.57 10.90 9.05
C GLY A 299 -1.80 12.15 9.47
N LEU A 300 -0.62 12.41 8.90
CA LEU A 300 0.14 13.63 9.17
C LEU A 300 0.37 14.43 7.89
N LEU A 301 -0.24 15.61 7.81
CA LEU A 301 -0.07 16.54 6.72
C LEU A 301 0.75 17.75 7.15
N ILE A 302 1.81 18.08 6.40
CA ILE A 302 2.74 19.16 6.73
C ILE A 302 2.74 20.18 5.57
N GLY A 303 2.10 21.33 5.77
CA GLY A 303 2.05 22.44 4.80
C GLY A 303 3.24 23.38 5.00
N ALA A 304 4.29 23.20 4.19
CA ALA A 304 5.53 23.96 4.29
C ALA A 304 5.64 25.08 3.23
N ALA A 305 4.85 25.05 2.16
CA ALA A 305 4.90 25.99 1.08
C ALA A 305 3.64 26.87 0.98
N LYS A 306 3.78 27.97 0.26
CA LYS A 306 2.66 28.88 -0.08
C LYS A 306 1.58 28.15 -0.88
N GLY A 307 0.32 28.31 -0.50
CA GLY A 307 -0.82 27.75 -1.20
C GLY A 307 -1.01 26.24 -1.02
N ALA A 308 -0.24 25.58 -0.12
CA ALA A 308 -0.42 24.18 0.20
C ALA A 308 -1.86 23.93 0.71
N ARG A 309 -2.49 22.84 0.24
CA ARG A 309 -3.85 22.44 0.62
C ARG A 309 -3.90 20.99 1.01
N ALA A 310 -4.57 20.66 2.11
CA ALA A 310 -4.65 19.29 2.53
C ALA A 310 -5.91 18.96 3.32
N HIS A 311 -6.31 17.68 3.21
CA HIS A 311 -7.44 17.12 3.95
C HIS A 311 -7.13 15.70 4.43
N VAL A 312 -7.53 15.40 5.68
CA VAL A 312 -7.51 14.02 6.23
C VAL A 312 -8.94 13.65 6.62
N ASP A 313 -9.40 12.50 6.16
CA ASP A 313 -10.67 11.91 6.57
C ASP A 313 -10.41 10.47 7.06
N CYS A 314 -10.55 10.27 8.37
CA CYS A 314 -10.40 8.97 9.02
C CYS A 314 -11.74 8.54 9.60
N SER A 315 -12.35 7.51 9.02
CA SER A 315 -13.62 7.01 9.50
C SER A 315 -13.57 5.53 9.83
N GLY A 316 -14.23 5.14 10.90
CA GLY A 316 -14.24 3.77 11.41
C GLY A 316 -15.63 3.29 11.78
N LEU A 317 -15.97 2.07 11.36
CA LEU A 317 -17.22 1.41 11.67
C LEU A 317 -16.96 0.21 12.58
N MET A 318 -17.53 0.24 13.79
CA MET A 318 -17.43 -0.84 14.78
C MET A 318 -18.57 -1.81 14.59
N MET A 319 -18.28 -3.04 14.16
CA MET A 319 -19.28 -4.10 13.95
C MET A 319 -19.62 -4.84 15.24
N THR A 320 -18.70 -4.89 16.20
CA THR A 320 -18.85 -5.61 17.47
C THR A 320 -18.61 -4.72 18.69
N ASN A 321 -18.90 -5.26 19.89
CA ASN A 321 -18.57 -4.61 21.18
C ASN A 321 -17.09 -4.79 21.57
N LYS A 322 -16.33 -5.52 20.76
CA LYS A 322 -14.91 -5.82 20.97
C LYS A 322 -14.08 -5.09 19.94
N GLY A 323 -12.83 -4.83 20.27
CA GLY A 323 -11.92 -4.13 19.38
C GLY A 323 -11.83 -2.62 19.65
N ILE A 324 -10.89 -2.00 18.95
CA ILE A 324 -10.54 -0.58 19.13
C ILE A 324 -10.27 0.03 17.77
N ILE A 325 -10.81 1.21 17.51
CA ILE A 325 -10.35 2.09 16.43
C ILE A 325 -9.88 3.39 17.07
N GLU A 326 -8.67 3.82 16.72
CA GLU A 326 -8.09 5.11 17.08
C GLU A 326 -7.84 5.90 15.79
N ALA A 327 -8.43 7.09 15.64
CA ALA A 327 -8.11 8.03 14.58
C ALA A 327 -7.16 9.11 15.13
N VAL A 328 -5.98 9.26 14.50
CA VAL A 328 -4.92 10.18 14.95
C VAL A 328 -4.53 11.12 13.80
N PRO A 329 -5.44 11.99 13.34
CA PRO A 329 -5.13 12.97 12.31
C PRO A 329 -4.23 14.07 12.88
N GLY A 330 -3.17 14.42 12.15
CA GLY A 330 -2.22 15.47 12.48
C GLY A 330 -2.08 16.49 11.36
N LEU A 331 -2.24 17.78 11.70
CA LEU A 331 -2.01 18.89 10.77
C LEU A 331 -0.87 19.77 11.31
N ARG A 332 0.11 20.06 10.46
CA ARG A 332 1.21 20.95 10.79
C ARG A 332 1.38 22.02 9.72
N SER A 333 0.94 23.24 10.00
CA SER A 333 1.18 24.40 9.14
C SER A 333 2.51 25.05 9.49
N ILE A 334 3.40 25.13 8.50
CA ILE A 334 4.68 25.84 8.59
C ILE A 334 4.55 27.17 7.84
N HIS A 335 3.83 27.19 6.71
CA HIS A 335 3.58 28.40 5.94
C HIS A 335 2.19 29.00 6.28
N PRO A 336 2.05 30.31 6.49
CA PRO A 336 0.78 30.94 6.91
C PRO A 336 -0.34 30.78 5.88
N ASP A 337 -0.03 30.63 4.58
CA ASP A 337 -1.03 30.43 3.52
C ASP A 337 -1.45 28.96 3.33
N ALA A 338 -0.93 28.02 4.12
CA ALA A 338 -1.33 26.63 4.04
C ALA A 338 -2.76 26.47 4.61
N ARG A 339 -3.61 25.77 3.87
CA ARG A 339 -5.02 25.51 4.24
C ARG A 339 -5.20 24.00 4.41
N MET A 340 -5.47 23.58 5.63
CA MET A 340 -5.59 22.18 5.95
C MET A 340 -6.78 21.93 6.85
N SER A 341 -7.46 20.82 6.64
CA SER A 341 -8.56 20.35 7.48
C SER A 341 -8.44 18.87 7.81
N HIS A 342 -9.11 18.45 8.87
CA HIS A 342 -9.28 17.03 9.15
C HIS A 342 -10.72 16.75 9.60
N GLU A 343 -11.17 15.52 9.31
CA GLU A 343 -12.39 14.92 9.83
C GLU A 343 -12.06 13.56 10.43
N ALA A 344 -12.76 13.18 11.50
CA ALA A 344 -12.65 11.85 12.08
C ALA A 344 -14.00 11.44 12.64
N ALA A 345 -14.46 10.25 12.27
CA ALA A 345 -15.72 9.69 12.73
C ALA A 345 -15.55 8.21 13.06
N ILE A 346 -15.95 7.81 14.26
CA ILE A 346 -15.96 6.40 14.67
C ILE A 346 -17.35 6.14 15.27
N GLY A 347 -18.03 5.14 14.73
CA GLY A 347 -19.39 4.82 15.15
C GLY A 347 -19.75 3.37 14.93
N ARG A 348 -21.03 3.11 15.13
CA ARG A 348 -21.69 1.82 14.87
C ARG A 348 -22.82 2.06 13.90
N ILE A 349 -23.27 0.96 13.29
CA ILE A 349 -24.50 0.98 12.50
C ILE A 349 -25.67 1.30 13.45
N ASP A 350 -26.47 2.27 13.08
CA ASP A 350 -27.71 2.59 13.80
C ASP A 350 -28.77 1.50 13.55
N THR A 351 -29.31 0.93 14.62
CA THR A 351 -30.34 -0.11 14.53
C THR A 351 -31.61 0.40 13.84
N GLY A 352 -31.89 1.71 13.90
CA GLY A 352 -32.99 2.33 13.18
C GLY A 352 -32.81 2.30 11.67
N GLU A 353 -31.57 2.48 11.17
CA GLU A 353 -31.25 2.35 9.74
C GLU A 353 -31.45 0.90 9.27
N VAL A 354 -30.98 -0.08 10.04
CA VAL A 354 -31.18 -1.50 9.75
C VAL A 354 -32.68 -1.82 9.70
N ASN A 355 -33.45 -1.44 10.73
CA ASN A 355 -34.89 -1.64 10.80
C ASN A 355 -35.63 -0.98 9.63
N TYR A 356 -35.20 0.22 9.23
CA TYR A 356 -35.77 0.91 8.07
C TYR A 356 -35.57 0.10 6.78
N LEU A 357 -34.36 -0.38 6.52
CA LEU A 357 -34.05 -1.21 5.35
C LEU A 357 -34.80 -2.54 5.38
N GLN A 358 -34.93 -3.17 6.54
CA GLN A 358 -35.77 -4.37 6.72
C GLN A 358 -37.23 -4.11 6.39
N SER A 359 -37.76 -2.94 6.75
CA SER A 359 -39.13 -2.53 6.38
C SER A 359 -39.33 -2.35 4.87
N LYS A 360 -38.25 -2.23 4.10
CA LYS A 360 -38.24 -2.18 2.63
C LYS A 360 -38.04 -3.55 1.97
N GLY A 361 -37.94 -4.62 2.76
CA GLY A 361 -37.89 -6.00 2.28
C GLY A 361 -36.51 -6.63 2.24
N LEU A 362 -35.48 -5.96 2.77
CA LEU A 362 -34.17 -6.58 2.96
C LEU A 362 -34.18 -7.43 4.24
N ASP A 363 -33.43 -8.51 4.26
CA ASP A 363 -33.09 -9.18 5.52
C ASP A 363 -32.01 -8.38 6.28
N GLU A 364 -31.71 -8.77 7.51
CA GLU A 364 -30.75 -8.06 8.35
C GLU A 364 -29.35 -8.06 7.74
N MET A 365 -28.88 -9.20 7.21
CA MET A 365 -27.57 -9.32 6.57
C MET A 365 -27.45 -8.41 5.36
N GLN A 366 -28.49 -8.37 4.52
CA GLN A 366 -28.53 -7.49 3.34
C GLN A 366 -28.54 -6.01 3.73
N ALA A 367 -29.28 -5.67 4.80
CA ALA A 367 -29.35 -4.30 5.30
C ALA A 367 -27.97 -3.83 5.82
N VAL A 368 -27.30 -4.64 6.63
CA VAL A 368 -25.96 -4.36 7.16
C VAL A 368 -24.96 -4.25 6.01
N ALA A 369 -24.93 -5.21 5.09
CA ALA A 369 -24.03 -5.18 3.94
C ALA A 369 -24.21 -3.91 3.08
N LEU A 370 -25.46 -3.46 2.88
CA LEU A 370 -25.73 -2.25 2.12
C LEU A 370 -25.23 -0.98 2.83
N ILE A 371 -25.39 -0.90 4.16
CA ILE A 371 -24.87 0.22 4.95
C ILE A 371 -23.35 0.26 4.92
N VAL A 372 -22.69 -0.91 5.12
CA VAL A 372 -21.22 -1.02 5.05
C VAL A 372 -20.72 -0.64 3.67
N ARG A 373 -21.39 -1.09 2.60
CA ARG A 373 -21.04 -0.69 1.23
C ARG A 373 -21.12 0.84 1.06
N GLY A 374 -22.18 1.48 1.55
CA GLY A 374 -22.31 2.93 1.51
C GLY A 374 -21.26 3.67 2.33
N PHE A 375 -20.83 3.12 3.47
CA PHE A 375 -19.75 3.66 4.30
C PHE A 375 -18.38 3.57 3.59
N LEU A 376 -18.13 2.50 2.85
CA LEU A 376 -16.88 2.29 2.12
C LEU A 376 -16.82 3.02 0.78
N ASP A 377 -17.98 3.38 0.22
CA ASP A 377 -18.06 4.16 -1.02
C ASP A 377 -17.65 5.63 -0.72
N ILE A 378 -16.42 5.94 -1.04
CA ILE A 378 -15.83 7.27 -0.79
C ILE A 378 -16.00 8.23 -1.96
N GLY A 379 -16.87 7.90 -2.93
CA GLY A 379 -17.23 8.81 -4.03
C GLY A 379 -16.04 9.26 -4.86
N VAL A 380 -15.02 8.41 -4.99
CA VAL A 380 -13.84 8.76 -5.77
C VAL A 380 -14.22 8.77 -7.23
N GLU A 381 -14.26 9.97 -7.81
CA GLU A 381 -14.13 10.13 -9.25
C GLU A 381 -12.73 9.63 -9.67
N THR A 382 -12.54 8.31 -9.67
CA THR A 382 -11.42 7.71 -10.36
C THR A 382 -11.73 7.81 -11.84
N GLU A 383 -10.93 8.55 -12.59
CA GLU A 383 -10.86 8.38 -14.04
C GLU A 383 -10.43 6.94 -14.35
N GLY A 384 -11.41 6.03 -14.47
CA GLY A 384 -11.24 4.58 -14.54
C GLY A 384 -11.43 3.95 -13.15
N LEU A 385 -12.56 3.23 -12.96
CA LEU A 385 -12.83 2.43 -11.77
C LEU A 385 -11.61 1.54 -11.50
N ASP A 386 -11.04 1.67 -10.30
CA ASP A 386 -10.06 0.70 -9.81
C ASP A 386 -10.86 -0.59 -9.51
N PRO A 387 -10.76 -1.66 -10.31
CA PRO A 387 -11.56 -2.86 -10.15
C PRO A 387 -11.33 -3.50 -8.78
N GLU A 388 -10.17 -3.25 -8.16
CA GLU A 388 -9.83 -3.78 -6.85
C GLU A 388 -10.57 -3.05 -5.73
N LEU A 389 -10.90 -1.78 -5.92
CA LEU A 389 -11.74 -1.01 -4.99
C LEU A 389 -13.13 -1.63 -4.89
N GLU A 390 -13.81 -1.81 -6.01
CA GLU A 390 -15.15 -2.38 -6.04
C GLU A 390 -15.20 -3.79 -5.44
N ARG A 391 -14.22 -4.63 -5.78
CA ARG A 391 -14.11 -5.98 -5.24
C ARG A 391 -13.91 -5.95 -3.71
N THR A 392 -12.99 -5.11 -3.23
CA THR A 392 -12.72 -4.98 -1.78
C THR A 392 -13.95 -4.49 -1.01
N ILE A 393 -14.66 -3.49 -1.54
CA ILE A 393 -15.90 -2.99 -0.94
C ILE A 393 -16.95 -4.10 -0.88
N GLN A 394 -17.11 -4.86 -1.95
CA GLN A 394 -18.06 -5.98 -2.00
C GLN A 394 -17.71 -7.05 -0.96
N GLU A 395 -16.46 -7.52 -0.92
CA GLU A 395 -16.01 -8.57 -0.01
C GLU A 395 -16.19 -8.15 1.47
N ILE A 396 -15.76 -6.94 1.86
CA ILE A 396 -15.93 -6.45 3.23
C ILE A 396 -17.41 -6.30 3.58
N SER A 397 -18.23 -5.84 2.64
CA SER A 397 -19.67 -5.67 2.88
C SER A 397 -20.38 -7.01 3.10
N GLU A 398 -20.05 -8.03 2.31
CA GLU A 398 -20.59 -9.39 2.44
C GLU A 398 -20.16 -10.04 3.76
N LEU A 399 -18.87 -9.93 4.14
CA LEU A 399 -18.37 -10.42 5.42
C LEU A 399 -19.09 -9.75 6.62
N SER A 400 -19.35 -8.46 6.52
CA SER A 400 -20.04 -7.70 7.57
C SER A 400 -21.52 -8.06 7.70
N GLY A 401 -22.17 -8.47 6.60
CA GLY A 401 -23.53 -8.95 6.61
C GLY A 401 -23.69 -10.32 7.29
N HIS A 402 -22.63 -11.15 7.31
CA HIS A 402 -22.64 -12.48 7.92
C HIS A 402 -22.31 -12.48 9.41
N GLY A 403 -22.57 -11.38 10.14
CA GLY A 403 -22.21 -11.16 11.54
C GLY A 403 -22.16 -12.45 12.37
N GLU A 404 -21.04 -12.66 13.05
CA GLU A 404 -20.90 -13.74 14.02
C GLU A 404 -21.79 -13.46 15.22
N ASP A 405 -22.65 -14.44 15.58
CA ASP A 405 -23.40 -14.52 16.82
C ASP A 405 -22.50 -14.56 18.08
#